data_04e97cc20570b67311a04794f0a0fe0d
#
_entry.id   04e97cc20570b67311a04794f0a0fe0d
#
_cell.length_a   1.000
_cell.length_b   1.000
_cell.length_c   1.000
_cell.angle_alpha   90.00
_cell.angle_beta   90.00
_cell.angle_gamma   90.00
#
_symmetry.space_group_name_H-M   'P 1'
#
loop_
_entity.id
_entity.type
_entity.pdbx_description
1 polymer ?
#
loop_
_entity_poly.entity_id
_entity_poly.type
_entity_poly.pdbx_seq_one_letter_code
_entity_poly.pdbx_strand_id
1 'polypeptide(L)'
;FLLLNKAKEQQVLSFYNENEDLLETMNDFCGFIHKNIRDYVDNQGKYRTFTLSNVQKKDAENRIVSGHFDSAYTGEKGKVKDRKTNRLKCDITEKDLFSKDFFYLIHVPKNSKFGFLIVQKKENHGVKSIFENAFNNFMRMKGVSNYILEIRQAPPRYFIQKYLEFGKLKEFRLIENDLAL
;
A
#
# COMPACT_ATOMS: atom_id res chain seq x y z
N PHE A 1 1.12 9.43 -5.22
CA PHE A 1 0.23 9.99 -4.20
C PHE A 1 0.49 11.49 -3.99
N LEU A 2 -0.49 12.16 -3.44
CA LEU A 2 -0.50 13.58 -3.11
C LEU A 2 -0.94 13.75 -1.66
N LEU A 3 -0.47 14.82 -1.01
CA LEU A 3 -1.02 15.26 0.27
C LEU A 3 -1.82 16.55 0.03
N LEU A 4 -3.11 16.54 0.38
CA LEU A 4 -4.02 17.66 0.18
C LEU A 4 -4.43 18.27 1.51
N ASN A 5 -4.48 19.60 1.60
CA ASN A 5 -5.07 20.32 2.73
C ASN A 5 -6.60 20.38 2.61
N LYS A 6 -7.29 21.00 3.58
CA LYS A 6 -8.75 21.19 3.56
C LYS A 6 -9.27 21.94 2.33
N ALA A 7 -8.47 22.84 1.77
CA ALA A 7 -8.81 23.57 0.55
C ALA A 7 -8.52 22.75 -0.72
N LYS A 8 -8.14 21.47 -0.60
CA LYS A 8 -7.72 20.57 -1.68
C LYS A 8 -6.46 21.03 -2.43
N GLU A 9 -5.64 21.82 -1.81
CA GLU A 9 -4.35 22.25 -2.36
C GLU A 9 -3.27 21.23 -2.06
N GLN A 10 -2.43 20.95 -3.07
CA GLN A 10 -1.31 20.02 -2.95
C GLN A 10 -0.19 20.62 -2.10
N GLN A 11 0.24 19.88 -1.11
CA GLN A 11 1.31 20.27 -0.19
C GLN A 11 2.68 19.76 -0.65
N VAL A 12 3.73 20.47 -0.27
CA VAL A 12 5.12 20.00 -0.43
C VAL A 12 5.36 18.87 0.58
N LEU A 13 5.70 17.68 0.10
CA LEU A 13 5.74 16.46 0.93
C LEU A 13 6.84 16.47 1.99
N SER A 14 7.97 17.15 1.71
CA SER A 14 9.08 17.27 2.66
C SER A 14 8.90 18.42 3.67
N PHE A 15 7.80 19.17 3.56
CA PHE A 15 7.53 20.32 4.40
C PHE A 15 6.03 20.63 4.35
N TYR A 16 5.26 20.04 5.25
CA TYR A 16 3.84 20.32 5.42
C TYR A 16 3.54 20.59 6.90
N ASN A 17 2.37 21.06 7.24
CA ASN A 17 1.94 21.30 8.61
C ASN A 17 3.03 21.98 9.48
N GLU A 18 3.48 23.15 9.06
CA GLU A 18 4.47 23.99 9.72
C GLU A 18 5.93 23.49 9.72
N ASN A 19 6.24 22.21 9.66
CA ASN A 19 7.61 21.68 9.57
C ASN A 19 7.64 20.13 9.51
N GLU A 20 6.52 19.48 9.27
CA GLU A 20 6.50 18.02 9.22
C GLU A 20 6.99 17.50 7.86
N ASP A 21 7.72 16.40 7.89
CA ASP A 21 8.15 15.67 6.70
C ASP A 21 7.33 14.38 6.53
N LEU A 22 6.71 14.24 5.37
CA LEU A 22 5.87 13.08 5.08
C LEU A 22 6.67 11.76 5.08
N LEU A 23 7.99 11.78 4.83
CA LEU A 23 8.83 10.59 4.97
C LEU A 23 8.83 10.07 6.41
N GLU A 24 9.00 10.97 7.38
CA GLU A 24 8.95 10.62 8.80
C GLU A 24 7.55 10.13 9.18
N THR A 25 6.53 10.85 8.73
CA THR A 25 5.13 10.46 8.98
C THR A 25 4.79 9.08 8.41
N MET A 26 5.29 8.75 7.21
CA MET A 26 5.12 7.40 6.62
C MET A 26 5.87 6.32 7.41
N ASN A 27 7.08 6.62 7.89
CA ASN A 27 7.84 5.71 8.72
C ASN A 27 7.14 5.46 10.06
N ASP A 28 6.64 6.50 10.71
CA ASP A 28 5.85 6.42 11.95
C ASP A 28 4.57 5.61 11.76
N PHE A 29 3.87 5.85 10.63
CA PHE A 29 2.67 5.08 10.27
C PHE A 29 2.99 3.59 10.13
N CYS A 30 4.07 3.23 9.44
CA CYS A 30 4.50 1.85 9.33
C CYS A 30 4.78 1.23 10.70
N GLY A 31 5.51 1.93 11.57
CA GLY A 31 5.75 1.49 12.94
C GLY A 31 4.47 1.35 13.78
N PHE A 32 3.48 2.23 13.53
CA PHE A 32 2.20 2.18 14.21
C PHE A 32 1.35 0.96 13.79
N ILE A 33 1.22 0.68 12.49
CA ILE A 33 0.46 -0.49 12.02
C ILE A 33 1.16 -1.82 12.35
N HIS A 34 2.48 -1.83 12.50
CA HIS A 34 3.23 -3.01 12.93
C HIS A 34 2.88 -3.41 14.37
N LYS A 35 2.66 -2.43 15.24
CA LYS A 35 2.27 -2.65 16.66
C LYS A 35 0.78 -2.81 16.85
N ASN A 36 -0.04 -2.30 15.94
CA ASN A 36 -1.49 -2.22 16.08
C ASN A 36 -2.14 -2.78 14.81
N ILE A 37 -2.48 -4.07 14.82
CA ILE A 37 -3.25 -4.68 13.74
C ILE A 37 -4.55 -3.90 13.57
N ARG A 38 -4.84 -3.48 12.34
CA ARG A 38 -6.05 -2.75 12.00
C ARG A 38 -7.06 -3.66 11.34
N ASP A 39 -8.25 -3.63 11.88
CA ASP A 39 -9.39 -4.35 11.38
C ASP A 39 -10.24 -3.43 10.50
N TYR A 40 -10.57 -3.93 9.34
CA TYR A 40 -11.43 -3.23 8.38
C TYR A 40 -12.53 -4.18 7.93
N VAL A 41 -13.71 -3.63 7.73
CA VAL A 41 -14.79 -4.33 7.05
C VAL A 41 -14.88 -3.73 5.66
N ASP A 42 -14.82 -4.56 4.63
CA ASP A 42 -14.96 -4.10 3.26
C ASP A 42 -16.45 -3.84 2.91
N ASN A 43 -16.70 -3.31 1.72
CA ASN A 43 -18.05 -2.97 1.25
C ASN A 43 -18.97 -4.19 1.10
N GLN A 44 -18.43 -5.42 1.22
CA GLN A 44 -19.17 -6.68 1.18
C GLN A 44 -19.38 -7.29 2.56
N GLY A 45 -18.99 -6.57 3.62
CA GLY A 45 -19.06 -7.04 5.00
C GLY A 45 -17.98 -8.06 5.37
N LYS A 46 -16.97 -8.27 4.51
CA LYS A 46 -15.85 -9.16 4.81
C LYS A 46 -14.86 -8.48 5.72
N TYR A 47 -14.43 -9.21 6.71
CA TYR A 47 -13.42 -8.77 7.65
C TYR A 47 -12.03 -8.81 7.01
N ARG A 48 -11.25 -7.76 7.21
CA ARG A 48 -9.92 -7.64 6.65
C ARG A 48 -8.95 -7.02 7.67
N THR A 49 -7.76 -7.60 7.78
CA THR A 49 -6.68 -7.03 8.60
C THR A 49 -5.63 -6.33 7.73
N PHE A 50 -4.91 -5.40 8.34
CA PHE A 50 -3.81 -4.70 7.69
C PHE A 50 -2.71 -4.36 8.70
N THR A 51 -1.51 -4.90 8.48
CA THR A 51 -0.33 -4.70 9.33
C THR A 51 0.94 -4.83 8.50
N LEU A 52 2.11 -4.90 9.16
CA LEU A 52 3.38 -5.25 8.52
C LEU A 52 3.76 -6.68 8.85
N SER A 53 4.30 -7.41 7.87
CA SER A 53 4.92 -8.73 8.08
C SER A 53 6.26 -8.60 8.83
N ASN A 54 7.00 -7.51 8.57
CA ASN A 54 8.31 -7.24 9.16
C ASN A 54 8.46 -5.75 9.44
N VAL A 55 9.42 -5.39 10.30
CA VAL A 55 9.79 -3.98 10.53
C VAL A 55 10.21 -3.35 9.20
N GLN A 56 9.70 -2.16 8.94
CA GLN A 56 10.01 -1.40 7.74
C GLN A 56 11.49 -1.00 7.68
N LYS A 57 11.99 -0.83 6.47
CA LYS A 57 13.32 -0.26 6.21
C LYS A 57 13.14 1.18 5.76
N LYS A 58 13.82 2.11 6.45
CA LYS A 58 13.90 3.51 6.06
C LYS A 58 15.27 3.80 5.47
N ASP A 59 15.29 4.34 4.26
CA ASP A 59 16.45 4.91 3.60
C ASP A 59 16.24 6.43 3.55
N ALA A 60 16.89 7.14 4.47
CA ALA A 60 16.73 8.58 4.60
C ALA A 60 17.41 9.35 3.45
N GLU A 61 18.51 8.84 2.90
CA GLU A 61 19.26 9.45 1.81
C GLU A 61 18.42 9.42 0.51
N ASN A 62 17.89 8.26 0.15
CA ASN A 62 17.03 8.10 -1.02
C ASN A 62 15.56 8.40 -0.74
N ARG A 63 15.23 8.78 0.50
CA ARG A 63 13.89 9.16 0.94
C ARG A 63 12.84 8.07 0.67
N ILE A 64 13.17 6.83 1.03
CA ILE A 64 12.36 5.63 0.79
C ILE A 64 12.01 4.96 2.12
N VAL A 65 10.75 4.49 2.21
CA VAL A 65 10.31 3.52 3.21
C VAL A 65 9.83 2.28 2.47
N SER A 66 10.33 1.11 2.83
CA SER A 66 9.99 -0.15 2.14
C SER A 66 9.82 -1.30 3.11
N GLY A 67 9.12 -2.34 2.67
CA GLY A 67 8.85 -3.54 3.48
C GLY A 67 7.78 -4.43 2.87
N HIS A 68 7.08 -5.17 3.73
CA HIS A 68 5.96 -6.00 3.34
C HIS A 68 4.77 -5.72 4.23
N PHE A 69 3.64 -5.40 3.62
CA PHE A 69 2.34 -5.40 4.28
C PHE A 69 1.82 -6.84 4.39
N ASP A 70 1.27 -7.18 5.52
CA ASP A 70 0.42 -8.34 5.71
C ASP A 70 -1.04 -7.88 5.65
N SER A 71 -1.81 -8.48 4.76
CA SER A 71 -3.25 -8.26 4.69
C SER A 71 -3.98 -9.58 4.60
N ALA A 72 -4.81 -9.84 5.60
CA ALA A 72 -5.63 -11.04 5.66
C ALA A 72 -7.11 -10.69 5.48
N TYR A 73 -7.87 -11.66 5.02
CA TYR A 73 -9.33 -11.55 4.81
C TYR A 73 -10.03 -12.84 5.22
N THR A 74 -11.31 -12.71 5.57
CA THR A 74 -12.19 -13.85 5.91
C THR A 74 -13.11 -14.19 4.73
N GLY A 75 -13.85 -15.28 4.86
CA GLY A 75 -14.94 -15.67 3.95
C GLY A 75 -14.56 -16.70 2.90
N GLU A 76 -13.35 -17.24 2.93
CA GLU A 76 -12.99 -18.40 2.12
C GLU A 76 -13.26 -19.70 2.90
N LYS A 77 -13.79 -20.69 2.20
CA LYS A 77 -13.91 -22.07 2.69
C LYS A 77 -13.05 -22.97 1.84
N GLY A 78 -12.37 -23.92 2.46
CA GLY A 78 -11.56 -24.86 1.71
C GLY A 78 -10.86 -25.89 2.57
N LYS A 79 -10.01 -26.65 1.91
CA LYS A 79 -9.18 -27.68 2.55
C LYS A 79 -7.76 -27.54 2.09
N VAL A 80 -6.83 -27.48 3.03
CA VAL A 80 -5.40 -27.56 2.72
C VAL A 80 -5.00 -29.02 2.75
N LYS A 81 -4.49 -29.53 1.62
CA LYS A 81 -4.01 -30.89 1.49
C LYS A 81 -2.53 -30.91 1.15
N ASP A 82 -1.86 -31.95 1.59
CA ASP A 82 -0.50 -32.21 1.16
C ASP A 82 -0.46 -32.55 -0.34
N ARG A 83 0.40 -31.91 -1.10
CA ARG A 83 0.47 -32.06 -2.55
C ARG A 83 0.85 -33.48 -3.00
N LYS A 84 1.72 -34.16 -2.23
CA LYS A 84 2.26 -35.48 -2.62
C LYS A 84 1.35 -36.62 -2.16
N THR A 85 0.78 -36.50 -0.96
CA THR A 85 0.04 -37.57 -0.32
C THR A 85 -1.48 -37.42 -0.42
N ASN A 86 -1.96 -36.21 -0.86
CA ASN A 86 -3.37 -35.80 -0.86
C ASN A 86 -4.04 -35.87 0.54
N ARG A 87 -3.24 -35.97 1.61
CA ARG A 87 -3.76 -36.00 2.98
C ARG A 87 -4.21 -34.60 3.41
N LEU A 88 -5.32 -34.54 4.12
CA LEU A 88 -5.83 -33.31 4.72
C LEU A 88 -4.81 -32.79 5.77
N LYS A 89 -4.43 -31.52 5.68
CA LYS A 89 -3.61 -30.80 6.68
C LYS A 89 -4.48 -29.99 7.62
N CYS A 90 -5.42 -29.21 7.06
CA CYS A 90 -6.42 -28.47 7.83
C CYS A 90 -7.62 -28.12 6.96
N ASP A 91 -8.75 -27.88 7.60
CA ASP A 91 -9.93 -27.25 7.01
C ASP A 91 -9.86 -25.74 7.21
N ILE A 92 -10.24 -24.97 6.21
CA ILE A 92 -10.38 -23.52 6.25
C ILE A 92 -11.87 -23.21 6.32
N THR A 93 -12.26 -22.43 7.31
CA THR A 93 -13.64 -21.98 7.54
C THR A 93 -13.79 -20.50 7.18
N GLU A 94 -15.02 -20.03 7.04
CA GLU A 94 -15.29 -18.61 6.77
C GLU A 94 -14.76 -17.65 7.84
N LYS A 95 -14.45 -18.15 9.04
CA LYS A 95 -13.92 -17.36 10.16
C LYS A 95 -12.40 -17.28 10.16
N ASP A 96 -11.73 -18.11 9.38
CA ASP A 96 -10.28 -18.13 9.31
C ASP A 96 -9.78 -16.98 8.45
N LEU A 97 -8.65 -16.39 8.88
CA LEU A 97 -7.98 -15.32 8.17
C LEU A 97 -6.99 -15.92 7.15
N PHE A 98 -7.20 -15.62 5.89
CA PHE A 98 -6.26 -15.97 4.83
C PHE A 98 -5.33 -14.79 4.56
N SER A 99 -4.08 -14.88 5.04
CA SER A 99 -3.11 -13.80 4.97
C SER A 99 -2.23 -13.89 3.71
N LYS A 100 -1.90 -12.73 3.14
CA LYS A 100 -0.94 -12.56 2.06
C LYS A 100 -0.01 -11.37 2.33
N ASP A 101 1.27 -11.57 2.04
CA ASP A 101 2.28 -10.52 2.08
C ASP A 101 2.31 -9.74 0.77
N PHE A 102 2.45 -8.42 0.86
CA PHE A 102 2.54 -7.51 -0.28
C PHE A 102 3.77 -6.61 -0.12
N PHE A 103 4.74 -6.76 -1.02
CA PHE A 103 5.85 -5.82 -1.07
C PHE A 103 5.37 -4.40 -1.30
N TYR A 104 5.98 -3.44 -0.60
CA TYR A 104 5.75 -2.02 -0.85
C TYR A 104 7.05 -1.22 -0.84
N LEU A 105 7.05 -0.13 -1.60
CA LEU A 105 8.04 0.91 -1.58
C LEU A 105 7.34 2.26 -1.67
N ILE A 106 7.61 3.13 -0.71
CA ILE A 106 7.11 4.50 -0.64
C ILE A 106 8.30 5.43 -0.85
N HIS A 107 8.27 6.24 -1.89
CA HIS A 107 9.27 7.26 -2.15
C HIS A 107 8.65 8.64 -1.97
N VAL A 108 9.24 9.45 -1.10
CA VAL A 108 8.81 10.81 -0.75
C VAL A 108 9.89 11.79 -1.20
N PRO A 109 9.89 12.27 -2.45
CA PRO A 109 10.93 13.16 -2.96
C PRO A 109 10.99 14.46 -2.16
N LYS A 110 12.20 15.03 -2.02
CA LYS A 110 12.38 16.35 -1.42
C LYS A 110 11.81 17.43 -2.33
N ASN A 111 11.20 18.45 -1.75
CA ASN A 111 10.63 19.60 -2.45
C ASN A 111 9.62 19.25 -3.56
N SER A 112 8.94 18.11 -3.45
CA SER A 112 7.94 17.65 -4.40
C SER A 112 6.54 17.68 -3.78
N LYS A 113 5.52 17.95 -4.60
CA LYS A 113 4.11 17.88 -4.22
C LYS A 113 3.51 16.48 -4.47
N PHE A 114 4.28 15.55 -5.02
CA PHE A 114 3.85 14.17 -5.27
C PHE A 114 4.94 13.17 -4.89
N GLY A 115 4.52 12.02 -4.41
CA GLY A 115 5.37 10.88 -4.11
C GLY A 115 4.87 9.63 -4.84
N PHE A 116 5.62 8.53 -4.70
CA PHE A 116 5.33 7.28 -5.36
C PHE A 116 5.08 6.19 -4.33
N LEU A 117 3.99 5.45 -4.53
CA LEU A 117 3.71 4.21 -3.85
C LEU A 117 3.75 3.08 -4.89
N ILE A 118 4.75 2.23 -4.77
CA ILE A 118 4.82 0.97 -5.50
C ILE A 118 4.33 -0.10 -4.55
N VAL A 119 3.32 -0.86 -4.93
CA VAL A 119 2.78 -1.93 -4.11
C VAL A 119 2.49 -3.15 -4.98
N GLN A 120 2.88 -4.32 -4.47
CA GLN A 120 2.60 -5.58 -5.14
C GLN A 120 1.09 -5.82 -5.19
N LYS A 121 0.59 -6.32 -6.31
CA LYS A 121 -0.75 -6.89 -6.44
C LYS A 121 -0.63 -8.39 -6.62
N LYS A 122 -1.44 -9.15 -5.91
CA LYS A 122 -1.51 -10.63 -6.05
C LYS A 122 -2.91 -11.00 -6.49
N GLU A 123 -3.04 -11.47 -7.73
CA GLU A 123 -4.33 -11.78 -8.34
C GLU A 123 -5.30 -10.59 -8.27
N ASN A 124 -6.49 -10.79 -7.71
CA ASN A 124 -7.49 -9.73 -7.52
C ASN A 124 -7.33 -8.99 -6.17
N HIS A 125 -6.29 -9.30 -5.39
CA HIS A 125 -6.05 -8.69 -4.09
C HIS A 125 -5.01 -7.60 -4.20
N GLY A 126 -5.39 -6.39 -3.81
CA GLY A 126 -4.51 -5.23 -3.67
C GLY A 126 -4.71 -4.58 -2.30
N VAL A 127 -3.73 -3.81 -1.87
CA VAL A 127 -3.77 -3.14 -0.56
C VAL A 127 -3.85 -1.61 -0.66
N LYS A 128 -4.01 -1.05 -1.87
CA LYS A 128 -4.06 0.40 -2.09
C LYS A 128 -5.10 1.09 -1.21
N SER A 129 -6.37 0.67 -1.33
CA SER A 129 -7.48 1.34 -0.62
C SER A 129 -7.39 1.17 0.89
N ILE A 130 -6.98 -0.01 1.37
CA ILE A 130 -6.81 -0.23 2.81
C ILE A 130 -5.64 0.59 3.36
N PHE A 131 -4.53 0.71 2.63
CA PHE A 131 -3.41 1.58 2.97
C PHE A 131 -3.84 3.05 3.06
N GLU A 132 -4.53 3.57 2.03
CA GLU A 132 -5.01 4.95 1.98
C GLU A 132 -5.93 5.29 3.15
N ASN A 133 -6.89 4.41 3.44
CA ASN A 133 -7.80 4.56 4.58
C ASN A 133 -7.06 4.48 5.92
N ALA A 134 -6.15 3.51 6.08
CA ALA A 134 -5.37 3.33 7.30
C ALA A 134 -4.48 4.53 7.58
N PHE A 135 -3.80 5.05 6.55
CA PHE A 135 -2.95 6.22 6.68
C PHE A 135 -3.76 7.47 7.05
N ASN A 136 -4.87 7.73 6.38
CA ASN A 136 -5.73 8.86 6.68
C ASN A 136 -6.34 8.77 8.09
N ASN A 137 -6.64 7.57 8.58
CA ASN A 137 -7.05 7.35 9.97
C ASN A 137 -5.91 7.65 10.95
N PHE A 138 -4.69 7.22 10.65
CA PHE A 138 -3.52 7.51 11.46
C PHE A 138 -3.26 9.02 11.55
N MET A 139 -3.35 9.77 10.43
CA MET A 139 -3.22 11.22 10.42
C MET A 139 -4.25 11.89 11.34
N ARG A 140 -5.50 11.43 11.32
CA ARG A 140 -6.55 11.94 12.22
C ARG A 140 -6.22 11.66 13.70
N MET A 141 -5.71 10.47 14.00
CA MET A 141 -5.31 10.11 15.37
C MET A 141 -4.12 10.93 15.88
N LYS A 142 -3.19 11.33 14.99
CA LYS A 142 -2.09 12.26 15.31
C LYS A 142 -2.55 13.71 15.48
N GLY A 143 -3.82 14.02 15.30
CA GLY A 143 -4.32 15.40 15.35
C GLY A 143 -4.09 16.20 14.06
N VAL A 144 -3.60 15.57 12.99
CA VAL A 144 -3.29 16.19 11.70
C VAL A 144 -4.44 15.98 10.70
N SER A 145 -5.68 16.16 11.16
CA SER A 145 -6.91 15.92 10.37
C SER A 145 -7.14 16.92 9.23
N ASN A 146 -6.30 17.94 9.13
CA ASN A 146 -6.38 18.96 8.08
C ASN A 146 -5.81 18.49 6.74
N TYR A 147 -5.16 17.33 6.72
CA TYR A 147 -4.51 16.79 5.54
C TYR A 147 -5.04 15.41 5.21
N ILE A 148 -5.14 15.13 3.92
CA ILE A 148 -5.63 13.85 3.38
C ILE A 148 -4.62 13.36 2.34
N LEU A 149 -4.17 12.12 2.50
CA LEU A 149 -3.40 11.43 1.47
C LEU A 149 -4.38 10.92 0.40
N GLU A 150 -4.11 11.29 -0.84
CA GLU A 150 -4.85 10.80 -2.00
C GLU A 150 -3.90 9.98 -2.91
N ILE A 151 -4.27 8.74 -3.22
CA ILE A 151 -3.49 7.85 -4.08
C ILE A 151 -4.16 7.76 -5.45
N ARG A 152 -3.55 8.37 -6.46
CA ARG A 152 -3.95 8.26 -7.86
C ARG A 152 -3.12 7.21 -8.58
N GLN A 153 -3.74 6.54 -9.53
CA GLN A 153 -2.99 5.67 -10.43
C GLN A 153 -2.08 6.53 -11.31
N ALA A 154 -0.79 6.18 -11.38
CA ALA A 154 0.13 6.89 -12.25
C ALA A 154 -0.20 6.59 -13.71
N PRO A 155 -0.27 7.59 -14.60
CA PRO A 155 -0.47 7.36 -16.03
C PRO A 155 0.67 6.50 -16.59
N PRO A 156 0.39 5.46 -17.37
CA PRO A 156 1.42 4.60 -17.96
C PRO A 156 2.51 5.37 -18.73
N ARG A 157 2.15 6.46 -19.44
CA ARG A 157 3.09 7.30 -20.18
C ARG A 157 4.18 7.94 -19.31
N TYR A 158 3.86 8.38 -18.11
CA TYR A 158 4.83 9.02 -17.22
C TYR A 158 5.89 8.02 -16.73
N PHE A 159 5.49 6.79 -16.45
CA PHE A 159 6.42 5.72 -16.11
C PHE A 159 7.29 5.32 -17.29
N ILE A 160 6.68 5.13 -18.43
CA ILE A 160 7.38 4.75 -19.67
C ILE A 160 8.44 5.79 -20.02
N GLN A 161 8.10 7.08 -19.97
CA GLN A 161 9.01 8.16 -20.30
C GLN A 161 10.20 8.22 -19.36
N LYS A 162 10.00 8.14 -18.04
CA LYS A 162 11.10 8.09 -17.07
C LYS A 162 11.96 6.84 -17.16
N TYR A 163 11.36 5.69 -17.44
CA TYR A 163 12.13 4.46 -17.65
C TYR A 163 12.94 4.52 -18.95
N LEU A 164 12.44 5.15 -20.00
CA LEU A 164 13.17 5.36 -21.25
C LEU A 164 14.31 6.38 -21.07
N GLU A 165 14.11 7.41 -20.25
CA GLU A 165 15.13 8.45 -19.97
C GLU A 165 16.26 7.97 -19.05
N PHE A 166 15.96 7.11 -18.05
CA PHE A 166 16.90 6.75 -16.98
C PHE A 166 17.17 5.25 -16.82
N GLY A 167 16.48 4.39 -17.54
CA GLY A 167 16.54 2.93 -17.38
C GLY A 167 17.12 2.20 -18.59
N LYS A 168 17.92 1.17 -18.34
CA LYS A 168 18.21 0.14 -19.36
C LYS A 168 17.02 -0.83 -19.39
N LEU A 169 16.05 -0.56 -20.26
CA LEU A 169 14.92 -1.45 -20.48
C LEU A 169 15.41 -2.74 -21.12
N LYS A 170 15.29 -3.88 -20.45
CA LYS A 170 15.64 -5.19 -21.02
C LYS A 170 14.50 -5.80 -21.81
N GLU A 171 13.26 -5.57 -21.42
CA GLU A 171 12.06 -6.09 -22.10
C GLU A 171 10.85 -5.23 -21.73
N PHE A 172 10.00 -4.95 -22.74
CA PHE A 172 8.70 -4.30 -22.55
C PHE A 172 7.62 -5.15 -23.21
N ARG A 173 6.61 -5.58 -22.44
CA ARG A 173 5.43 -6.26 -22.98
C ARG A 173 4.20 -5.38 -22.80
N LEU A 174 3.61 -4.99 -23.92
CA LEU A 174 2.29 -4.37 -23.95
C LEU A 174 1.25 -5.48 -24.01
N ILE A 175 0.40 -5.59 -23.01
CA ILE A 175 -0.76 -6.47 -23.03
C ILE A 175 -1.98 -5.57 -23.24
N GLU A 176 -2.50 -5.59 -24.44
CA GLU A 176 -3.77 -4.95 -24.81
C GLU A 176 -4.88 -5.92 -24.41
N ASN A 177 -5.67 -5.59 -23.38
CA ASN A 177 -6.90 -6.29 -23.10
C ASN A 177 -7.99 -5.61 -23.94
N ASP A 178 -8.40 -6.23 -25.02
CA ASP A 178 -9.63 -5.88 -25.72
C ASP A 178 -10.79 -6.08 -24.73
N LEU A 179 -11.33 -4.99 -24.22
CA LEU A 179 -12.64 -4.99 -23.60
C LEU A 179 -13.63 -5.21 -24.75
N ALA A 180 -14.07 -6.45 -24.93
CA ALA A 180 -15.21 -6.75 -25.76
C ALA A 180 -16.41 -5.91 -25.28
N LEU A 181 -16.96 -5.11 -26.19
CA LEU A 181 -18.17 -4.33 -26.05
C LEU A 181 -19.39 -5.24 -25.82
#